data_0a89c3dd0da34757da9b747164cc25b3
#
_entry.id   0a89c3dd0da34757da9b747164cc25b3
#
_cell.length_a   1.000
_cell.length_b   1.000
_cell.length_c   1.000
_cell.angle_alpha   90.00
_cell.angle_beta   90.00
_cell.angle_gamma   90.00
#
_symmetry.space_group_name_H-M   'P 1'
#
loop_
_entity.id
_entity.type
_entity.pdbx_description
1 polymer ?
#
loop_
_entity_poly.entity_id
_entity_poly.type
_entity_poly.pdbx_seq_one_letter_code
_entity_poly.pdbx_strand_id
1 'polypeptide(L)'
;IISFLLSIKQNFKKDVLIINLSKGLYKNGITIVESIKKKIDIQNVITLKGPSFAVEIMEHAETLLTLGYSTSNQYRTVIKIIKNTSLNIDSTKDILGVEVLSVLKNIYALFIGVIDAKYDSPNTRFMFLTKAFSEIRIILKFLGGKEETLFLGCGFGDLCLTSLNDLSRNRTLGLLIGKGFFNFNDNSNTTILEGVRAITIMNNLLPKELKRSLPIFNKLNNFFSKKKQKFEIDFKQLFKT
;
A
#
# COMPACT_ATOMS: atom_id res chain seq x y z
N ILE A 1 -13.34 10.07 -2.76
CA ILE A 1 -13.92 9.62 -1.48
C ILE A 1 -14.46 10.82 -0.71
N ILE A 2 -13.64 11.81 -0.34
CA ILE A 2 -14.10 12.94 0.51
C ILE A 2 -15.24 13.73 -0.14
N SER A 3 -15.13 14.09 -1.43
CA SER A 3 -16.20 14.80 -2.14
C SER A 3 -17.51 14.00 -2.16
N PHE A 4 -17.43 12.69 -2.37
CA PHE A 4 -18.58 11.80 -2.29
C PHE A 4 -19.18 11.75 -0.89
N LEU A 5 -18.36 11.57 0.16
CA LEU A 5 -18.87 11.56 1.53
C LEU A 5 -19.49 12.89 1.94
N LEU A 6 -18.95 14.02 1.46
CA LEU A 6 -19.55 15.34 1.67
C LEU A 6 -20.92 15.47 1.01
N SER A 7 -21.11 14.95 -0.20
CA SER A 7 -22.39 15.02 -0.91
C SER A 7 -23.52 14.22 -0.26
N ILE A 8 -23.18 13.21 0.57
CA ILE A 8 -24.17 12.38 1.26
C ILE A 8 -24.15 12.58 2.79
N LYS A 9 -23.35 13.53 3.30
CA LYS A 9 -23.16 13.72 4.75
C LYS A 9 -24.47 13.92 5.51
N GLN A 10 -25.42 14.62 4.93
CA GLN A 10 -26.74 14.89 5.53
C GLN A 10 -27.56 13.60 5.81
N ASN A 11 -27.25 12.51 5.15
CA ASN A 11 -27.93 11.23 5.30
C ASN A 11 -27.32 10.36 6.42
N PHE A 12 -26.19 10.77 6.99
CA PHE A 12 -25.53 9.97 8.02
C PHE A 12 -26.26 10.08 9.35
N LYS A 13 -26.49 8.93 9.97
CA LYS A 13 -26.94 8.88 11.37
C LYS A 13 -25.82 9.35 12.29
N LYS A 14 -26.18 9.83 13.48
CA LYS A 14 -25.24 10.36 14.48
C LYS A 14 -24.15 9.37 14.89
N ASP A 15 -24.47 8.08 14.89
CA ASP A 15 -23.60 6.97 15.31
C ASP A 15 -23.00 6.17 14.14
N VAL A 16 -23.05 6.70 12.91
CA VAL A 16 -22.53 6.00 11.74
C VAL A 16 -21.08 5.57 11.94
N LEU A 17 -20.78 4.31 11.61
CA LEU A 17 -19.43 3.78 11.52
C LEU A 17 -18.99 3.74 10.05
N ILE A 18 -17.93 4.46 9.73
CA ILE A 18 -17.30 4.40 8.39
C ILE A 18 -16.14 3.42 8.42
N ILE A 19 -16.17 2.42 7.54
CA ILE A 19 -15.08 1.46 7.36
C ILE A 19 -14.37 1.79 6.03
N ASN A 20 -13.14 2.29 6.11
CA ASN A 20 -12.35 2.59 4.93
C ASN A 20 -11.68 1.34 4.36
N LEU A 21 -12.12 0.91 3.18
CA LEU A 21 -11.48 -0.17 2.41
C LEU A 21 -10.52 0.35 1.34
N SER A 22 -10.62 1.65 0.98
CA SER A 22 -9.85 2.24 -0.11
C SER A 22 -8.40 2.48 0.30
N LYS A 23 -7.47 2.27 -0.64
CA LYS A 23 -6.03 2.49 -0.48
C LYS A 23 -5.66 3.87 -1.00
N GLY A 24 -4.69 4.52 -0.38
CA GLY A 24 -4.15 5.80 -0.84
C GLY A 24 -3.87 6.78 0.29
N LEU A 25 -3.11 7.82 -0.09
CA LEU A 25 -2.85 8.98 0.76
C LEU A 25 -3.30 10.24 0.03
N TYR A 26 -3.71 11.23 0.79
CA TYR A 26 -3.94 12.56 0.25
C TYR A 26 -2.62 13.30 -0.01
N LYS A 27 -2.71 14.41 -0.74
CA LYS A 27 -1.62 15.41 -0.81
C LYS A 27 -1.19 15.70 0.63
N ASN A 28 0.08 15.75 0.91
CA ASN A 28 0.69 15.93 2.24
C ASN A 28 0.70 14.68 3.15
N GLY A 29 0.48 13.49 2.61
CA GLY A 29 0.62 12.23 3.36
C GLY A 29 -0.49 11.91 4.36
N ILE A 30 -1.52 12.74 4.43
CA ILE A 30 -2.66 12.52 5.31
C ILE A 30 -3.41 11.26 4.85
N THR A 31 -3.71 10.37 5.77
CA THR A 31 -4.45 9.14 5.49
C THR A 31 -5.91 9.43 5.13
N ILE A 32 -6.58 8.45 4.50
CA ILE A 32 -8.01 8.58 4.18
C ILE A 32 -8.83 8.71 5.47
N VAL A 33 -8.54 7.88 6.47
CA VAL A 33 -9.23 7.93 7.78
C VAL A 33 -9.07 9.30 8.43
N GLU A 34 -7.86 9.84 8.47
CA GLU A 34 -7.61 11.16 9.04
C GLU A 34 -8.32 12.28 8.25
N SER A 35 -8.33 12.17 6.91
CA SER A 35 -9.05 13.11 6.05
C SER A 35 -10.55 13.08 6.27
N ILE A 36 -11.15 11.91 6.48
CA ILE A 36 -12.58 11.79 6.82
C ILE A 36 -12.84 12.48 8.15
N LYS A 37 -12.07 12.16 9.19
CA LYS A 37 -12.23 12.77 10.52
C LYS A 37 -12.16 14.31 10.47
N LYS A 38 -11.17 14.85 9.74
CA LYS A 38 -10.95 16.31 9.65
C LYS A 38 -11.97 17.06 8.78
N LYS A 39 -12.34 16.47 7.63
CA LYS A 39 -13.13 17.18 6.61
C LYS A 39 -14.62 16.87 6.65
N ILE A 40 -14.98 15.68 7.08
CA ILE A 40 -16.38 15.24 7.20
C ILE A 40 -16.89 15.43 8.62
N ASP A 41 -15.99 15.57 9.61
CA ASP A 41 -16.30 15.67 11.04
C ASP A 41 -17.03 14.43 11.56
N ILE A 42 -16.61 13.26 11.13
CA ILE A 42 -17.06 11.97 11.65
C ILE A 42 -15.87 11.29 12.30
N GLN A 43 -15.94 11.12 13.63
CA GLN A 43 -14.85 10.52 14.40
C GLN A 43 -14.88 8.98 14.40
N ASN A 44 -16.06 8.40 14.18
CA ASN A 44 -16.25 6.95 14.17
C ASN A 44 -15.85 6.34 12.82
N VAL A 45 -14.53 6.38 12.54
CA VAL A 45 -13.92 5.90 11.30
C VAL A 45 -12.83 4.90 11.61
N ILE A 46 -12.85 3.78 10.93
CA ILE A 46 -11.88 2.68 11.03
C ILE A 46 -11.37 2.30 9.64
N THR A 47 -10.36 1.43 9.59
CA THR A 47 -9.81 0.93 8.33
C THR A 47 -9.72 -0.58 8.33
N LEU A 48 -9.95 -1.19 7.16
CA LEU A 48 -9.83 -2.63 6.95
C LEU A 48 -9.00 -2.87 5.69
N LYS A 49 -7.85 -3.52 5.82
CA LYS A 49 -6.87 -3.76 4.75
C LYS A 49 -6.31 -5.17 4.86
N GLY A 50 -5.75 -5.67 3.78
CA GLY A 50 -5.05 -6.96 3.80
C GLY A 50 -4.93 -7.59 2.43
N PRO A 51 -4.37 -8.80 2.36
CA PRO A 51 -4.25 -9.58 1.14
C PRO A 51 -5.64 -10.02 0.68
N SER A 52 -6.19 -9.31 -0.31
CA SER A 52 -7.58 -9.51 -0.72
C SER A 52 -7.78 -9.15 -2.18
N PHE A 53 -7.81 -10.14 -3.04
CA PHE A 53 -8.31 -9.97 -4.39
C PHE A 53 -9.83 -10.15 -4.38
N ALA A 54 -10.54 -9.20 -4.99
CA ALA A 54 -12.00 -9.20 -4.99
C ALA A 54 -12.59 -10.48 -5.61
N VAL A 55 -11.94 -11.01 -6.64
CA VAL A 55 -12.35 -12.26 -7.30
C VAL A 55 -12.36 -13.42 -6.31
N GLU A 56 -11.28 -13.59 -5.52
CA GLU A 56 -11.15 -14.67 -4.55
C GLU A 56 -12.17 -14.54 -3.40
N ILE A 57 -12.44 -13.30 -2.95
CA ILE A 57 -13.48 -13.07 -1.93
C ILE A 57 -14.87 -13.44 -2.47
N MET A 58 -15.16 -13.14 -3.72
CA MET A 58 -16.44 -13.54 -4.36
C MET A 58 -16.58 -15.05 -4.51
N GLU A 59 -15.48 -15.76 -4.62
CA GLU A 59 -15.38 -17.23 -4.64
C GLU A 59 -15.35 -17.86 -3.24
N HIS A 60 -15.57 -17.06 -2.19
CA HIS A 60 -15.56 -17.47 -0.80
C HIS A 60 -14.22 -18.05 -0.31
N ALA A 61 -13.09 -17.65 -0.92
CA ALA A 61 -11.77 -18.02 -0.42
C ALA A 61 -11.51 -17.40 0.96
N GLU A 62 -10.93 -18.20 1.87
CA GLU A 62 -10.54 -17.74 3.19
C GLU A 62 -9.54 -16.58 3.09
N THR A 63 -9.94 -15.42 3.59
CA THR A 63 -9.20 -14.16 3.40
C THR A 63 -8.89 -13.51 4.74
N LEU A 64 -7.61 -13.18 4.98
CA LEU A 64 -7.18 -12.44 6.17
C LEU A 64 -7.20 -10.94 5.90
N LEU A 65 -7.88 -10.17 6.76
CA LEU A 65 -7.87 -8.72 6.75
C LEU A 65 -7.45 -8.16 8.10
N THR A 66 -6.70 -7.07 8.09
CA THR A 66 -6.31 -6.34 9.30
C THR A 66 -7.29 -5.21 9.57
N LEU A 67 -7.89 -5.24 10.75
CA LEU A 67 -8.75 -4.18 11.26
C LEU A 67 -7.93 -3.17 12.07
N GLY A 68 -7.82 -1.95 11.56
CA GLY A 68 -7.32 -0.80 12.32
C GLY A 68 -8.48 -0.07 13.01
N TYR A 69 -8.52 -0.06 14.35
CA TYR A 69 -9.63 0.48 15.14
C TYR A 69 -9.16 1.30 16.36
N SER A 70 -10.04 2.12 16.92
CA SER A 70 -9.75 2.94 18.11
C SER A 70 -10.45 2.42 19.38
N THR A 71 -11.67 1.89 19.25
CA THR A 71 -12.51 1.48 20.39
C THR A 71 -12.95 0.02 20.29
N SER A 72 -13.12 -0.65 21.43
CA SER A 72 -13.62 -2.03 21.48
C SER A 72 -15.00 -2.19 20.85
N ASN A 73 -15.83 -1.14 20.85
CA ASN A 73 -17.14 -1.18 20.21
C ASN A 73 -17.03 -1.28 18.69
N GLN A 74 -16.10 -0.52 18.07
CA GLN A 74 -15.80 -0.62 16.63
C GLN A 74 -15.36 -2.03 16.27
N TYR A 75 -14.45 -2.61 17.04
CA TYR A 75 -14.00 -3.99 16.84
C TYR A 75 -15.17 -4.98 16.90
N ARG A 76 -15.96 -4.96 17.97
CA ARG A 76 -17.12 -5.86 18.13
C ARG A 76 -18.13 -5.72 17.01
N THR A 77 -18.36 -4.49 16.52
CA THR A 77 -19.28 -4.22 15.40
C THR A 77 -18.80 -4.90 14.13
N VAL A 78 -17.50 -4.78 13.79
CA VAL A 78 -16.95 -5.43 12.60
C VAL A 78 -17.01 -6.95 12.71
N ILE A 79 -16.61 -7.51 13.87
CA ILE A 79 -16.66 -8.97 14.08
C ILE A 79 -18.09 -9.52 13.93
N LYS A 80 -19.11 -8.77 14.36
CA LYS A 80 -20.51 -9.17 14.14
C LYS A 80 -20.89 -9.18 12.65
N ILE A 81 -20.41 -8.20 11.88
CA ILE A 81 -20.73 -8.07 10.45
C ILE A 81 -20.10 -9.22 9.65
N ILE A 82 -18.86 -9.60 9.95
CA ILE A 82 -18.14 -10.63 9.21
C ILE A 82 -18.40 -12.07 9.69
N LYS A 83 -19.13 -12.21 10.78
CA LYS A 83 -19.48 -13.53 11.32
C LYS A 83 -20.17 -14.37 10.24
N ASN A 84 -19.74 -15.62 10.09
CA ASN A 84 -20.25 -16.56 9.08
C ASN A 84 -19.88 -16.18 7.63
N THR A 85 -18.83 -15.42 7.42
CA THR A 85 -18.21 -15.19 6.10
C THR A 85 -16.83 -15.86 6.05
N SER A 86 -16.21 -15.93 4.89
CA SER A 86 -14.82 -16.39 4.69
C SER A 86 -13.76 -15.34 5.07
N LEU A 87 -14.15 -14.26 5.79
CA LEU A 87 -13.22 -13.22 6.20
C LEU A 87 -12.70 -13.47 7.61
N ASN A 88 -11.39 -13.57 7.73
CA ASN A 88 -10.66 -13.68 8.99
C ASN A 88 -10.05 -12.33 9.35
N ILE A 89 -10.00 -11.98 10.63
CA ILE A 89 -9.52 -10.66 11.08
C ILE A 89 -8.38 -10.82 12.06
N ASP A 90 -7.23 -10.24 11.73
CA ASP A 90 -6.29 -9.74 12.73
C ASP A 90 -6.55 -8.24 13.01
N SER A 91 -5.99 -7.68 14.07
CA SER A 91 -6.39 -6.34 14.45
C SER A 91 -5.32 -5.56 15.21
N THR A 92 -5.38 -4.22 15.08
CA THR A 92 -4.48 -3.31 15.79
C THR A 92 -5.18 -1.98 16.09
N LYS A 93 -4.67 -1.26 17.11
CA LYS A 93 -5.04 0.15 17.34
C LYS A 93 -4.24 1.14 16.49
N ASP A 94 -3.26 0.67 15.72
CA ASP A 94 -2.44 1.47 14.81
C ASP A 94 -3.12 1.66 13.45
N ILE A 95 -4.19 2.47 13.42
CA ILE A 95 -4.91 2.82 12.18
C ILE A 95 -3.96 3.43 11.14
N LEU A 96 -3.04 4.29 11.59
CA LEU A 96 -2.07 4.95 10.72
C LEU A 96 -1.17 3.93 10.01
N GLY A 97 -0.60 2.99 10.76
CA GLY A 97 0.25 1.93 10.20
C GLY A 97 -0.48 1.08 9.16
N VAL A 98 -1.73 0.68 9.43
CA VAL A 98 -2.55 -0.08 8.47
C VAL A 98 -2.77 0.70 7.17
N GLU A 99 -3.09 2.00 7.25
CA GLU A 99 -3.28 2.86 6.08
C GLU A 99 -1.97 3.04 5.28
N VAL A 100 -0.86 3.32 5.96
CA VAL A 100 0.46 3.53 5.34
C VAL A 100 0.96 2.26 4.65
N LEU A 101 0.88 1.10 5.30
CA LEU A 101 1.31 -0.18 4.73
C LEU A 101 0.53 -0.53 3.46
N SER A 102 -0.78 -0.26 3.44
CA SER A 102 -1.62 -0.50 2.27
C SER A 102 -1.19 0.29 1.02
N VAL A 103 -0.47 1.39 1.22
CA VAL A 103 0.08 2.23 0.15
C VAL A 103 1.49 1.80 -0.23
N LEU A 104 2.36 1.59 0.75
CA LEU A 104 3.77 1.24 0.53
C LEU A 104 3.92 -0.07 -0.25
N LYS A 105 3.09 -1.07 0.02
CA LYS A 105 3.13 -2.33 -0.73
C LYS A 105 3.07 -2.13 -2.25
N ASN A 106 2.29 -1.16 -2.73
CA ASN A 106 2.13 -0.91 -4.16
C ASN A 106 3.40 -0.37 -4.81
N ILE A 107 4.20 0.41 -4.07
CA ILE A 107 5.52 0.90 -4.50
C ILE A 107 6.47 -0.27 -4.69
N TYR A 108 6.56 -1.14 -3.68
CA TYR A 108 7.54 -2.21 -3.69
C TYR A 108 7.12 -3.39 -4.57
N ALA A 109 5.81 -3.66 -4.72
CA ALA A 109 5.31 -4.64 -5.68
C ALA A 109 5.70 -4.28 -7.13
N LEU A 110 5.68 -2.99 -7.47
CA LEU A 110 6.17 -2.51 -8.76
C LEU A 110 7.66 -2.84 -8.93
N PHE A 111 8.49 -2.59 -7.92
CA PHE A 111 9.91 -2.91 -7.97
C PHE A 111 10.16 -4.42 -8.11
N ILE A 112 9.45 -5.26 -7.35
CA ILE A 112 9.57 -6.72 -7.48
C ILE A 112 9.18 -7.18 -8.87
N GLY A 113 8.15 -6.59 -9.50
CA GLY A 113 7.83 -6.85 -10.90
C GLY A 113 8.99 -6.54 -11.86
N VAL A 114 9.72 -5.43 -11.64
CA VAL A 114 10.93 -5.13 -12.43
C VAL A 114 12.01 -6.19 -12.24
N ILE A 115 12.22 -6.65 -11.01
CA ILE A 115 13.19 -7.70 -10.68
C ILE A 115 12.83 -9.00 -11.39
N ASP A 116 11.59 -9.45 -11.29
CA ASP A 116 11.12 -10.68 -11.92
C ASP A 116 11.26 -10.66 -13.43
N ALA A 117 11.06 -9.50 -14.05
CA ALA A 117 11.23 -9.35 -15.50
C ALA A 117 12.69 -9.42 -15.95
N LYS A 118 13.63 -9.07 -15.09
CA LYS A 118 15.07 -9.04 -15.40
C LYS A 118 15.82 -10.29 -14.97
N TYR A 119 15.36 -10.92 -13.90
CA TYR A 119 16.03 -12.03 -13.25
C TYR A 119 15.01 -13.12 -12.93
N ASP A 120 15.00 -14.18 -13.71
CA ASP A 120 14.16 -15.34 -13.44
C ASP A 120 14.79 -16.20 -12.32
N SER A 121 14.80 -15.66 -11.11
CA SER A 121 15.46 -16.26 -9.95
C SER A 121 14.67 -16.00 -8.66
N PRO A 122 14.10 -17.04 -8.04
CA PRO A 122 13.49 -16.94 -6.73
C PRO A 122 14.43 -16.35 -5.66
N ASN A 123 15.71 -16.73 -5.65
CA ASN A 123 16.69 -16.18 -4.71
C ASN A 123 16.81 -14.66 -4.84
N THR A 124 16.92 -14.16 -6.09
CA THR A 124 16.99 -12.72 -6.35
C THR A 124 15.71 -12.01 -5.96
N ARG A 125 14.55 -12.60 -6.26
CA ARG A 125 13.24 -12.07 -5.85
C ARG A 125 13.15 -11.90 -4.34
N PHE A 126 13.42 -12.96 -3.57
CA PHE A 126 13.30 -12.92 -2.11
C PHE A 126 14.37 -12.05 -1.45
N MET A 127 15.57 -11.98 -2.00
CA MET A 127 16.59 -11.02 -1.57
C MET A 127 16.07 -9.57 -1.65
N PHE A 128 15.44 -9.19 -2.76
CA PHE A 128 14.87 -7.85 -2.92
C PHE A 128 13.57 -7.65 -2.14
N LEU A 129 12.76 -8.69 -1.97
CA LEU A 129 11.57 -8.62 -1.12
C LEU A 129 11.96 -8.36 0.34
N THR A 130 13.02 -8.99 0.84
CA THR A 130 13.57 -8.74 2.17
C THR A 130 14.07 -7.30 2.32
N LYS A 131 14.76 -6.79 1.31
CA LYS A 131 15.20 -5.38 1.31
C LYS A 131 14.04 -4.41 1.25
N ALA A 132 13.03 -4.69 0.43
CA ALA A 132 11.79 -3.91 0.35
C ALA A 132 11.08 -3.85 1.70
N PHE A 133 10.97 -4.98 2.39
CA PHE A 133 10.37 -5.07 3.72
C PHE A 133 11.14 -4.21 4.74
N SER A 134 12.48 -4.20 4.66
CA SER A 134 13.32 -3.36 5.51
C SER A 134 13.09 -1.86 5.25
N GLU A 135 12.96 -1.45 3.99
CA GLU A 135 12.67 -0.05 3.65
C GLU A 135 11.25 0.36 4.08
N ILE A 136 10.25 -0.52 3.89
CA ILE A 136 8.88 -0.30 4.39
C ILE A 136 8.89 -0.07 5.90
N ARG A 137 9.64 -0.87 6.66
CA ARG A 137 9.80 -0.71 8.12
C ARG A 137 10.33 0.69 8.48
N ILE A 138 11.37 1.15 7.78
CA ILE A 138 11.96 2.47 8.00
C ILE A 138 10.94 3.58 7.73
N ILE A 139 10.23 3.51 6.61
CA ILE A 139 9.20 4.51 6.24
C ILE A 139 8.03 4.48 7.22
N LEU A 140 7.54 3.30 7.58
CA LEU A 140 6.45 3.11 8.54
C LEU A 140 6.76 3.80 9.88
N LYS A 141 7.93 3.52 10.44
CA LYS A 141 8.38 4.13 11.71
C LYS A 141 8.51 5.65 11.60
N PHE A 142 9.08 6.15 10.53
CA PHE A 142 9.20 7.59 10.29
C PHE A 142 7.84 8.29 10.26
N LEU A 143 6.83 7.65 9.66
CA LEU A 143 5.47 8.19 9.58
C LEU A 143 4.66 8.02 10.87
N GLY A 144 5.21 7.37 11.89
CA GLY A 144 4.58 7.18 13.19
C GLY A 144 3.74 5.90 13.32
N GLY A 145 3.81 5.00 12.35
CA GLY A 145 3.20 3.67 12.46
C GLY A 145 4.03 2.73 13.35
N LYS A 146 3.38 1.72 13.90
CA LYS A 146 4.00 0.76 14.79
C LYS A 146 4.63 -0.40 14.03
N GLU A 147 5.80 -0.84 14.49
CA GLU A 147 6.56 -1.89 13.83
C GLU A 147 5.82 -3.24 13.84
N GLU A 148 5.12 -3.56 14.92
CA GLU A 148 4.32 -4.78 15.03
C GLU A 148 3.21 -4.87 13.97
N THR A 149 2.67 -3.75 13.49
CA THR A 149 1.65 -3.71 12.44
C THR A 149 2.18 -4.27 11.11
N LEU A 150 3.50 -4.20 10.89
CA LEU A 150 4.16 -4.72 9.70
C LEU A 150 3.98 -6.25 9.54
N PHE A 151 3.84 -6.98 10.63
CA PHE A 151 3.70 -8.45 10.65
C PHE A 151 2.25 -8.93 10.54
N LEU A 152 1.28 -8.03 10.51
CA LEU A 152 -0.12 -8.34 10.30
C LEU A 152 -0.44 -8.54 8.80
N GLY A 153 -1.66 -9.01 8.52
CA GLY A 153 -2.14 -9.23 7.15
C GLY A 153 -1.95 -8.01 6.23
N CYS A 154 -2.21 -6.79 6.73
CA CYS A 154 -2.04 -5.54 5.95
C CYS A 154 -0.59 -5.18 5.63
N GLY A 155 0.38 -5.74 6.34
CA GLY A 155 1.82 -5.54 6.13
C GLY A 155 2.41 -6.65 5.28
N PHE A 156 2.96 -7.68 5.93
CA PHE A 156 3.64 -8.79 5.26
C PHE A 156 2.73 -9.52 4.26
N GLY A 157 1.52 -9.89 4.68
CA GLY A 157 0.61 -10.65 3.83
C GLY A 157 0.25 -9.90 2.54
N ASP A 158 -0.17 -8.63 2.66
CA ASP A 158 -0.59 -7.83 1.50
C ASP A 158 0.60 -7.43 0.60
N LEU A 159 1.79 -7.23 1.16
CA LEU A 159 3.02 -7.04 0.38
C LEU A 159 3.34 -8.28 -0.45
N CYS A 160 3.37 -9.46 0.16
CA CYS A 160 3.68 -10.71 -0.52
C CYS A 160 2.65 -11.02 -1.60
N LEU A 161 1.35 -10.99 -1.27
CA LEU A 161 0.30 -11.24 -2.25
C LEU A 161 0.39 -10.30 -3.45
N THR A 162 0.59 -9.00 -3.20
CA THR A 162 0.66 -7.98 -4.27
C THR A 162 1.94 -8.10 -5.09
N SER A 163 3.06 -8.50 -4.49
CA SER A 163 4.35 -8.60 -5.16
C SER A 163 4.54 -9.89 -5.95
N LEU A 164 3.84 -10.96 -5.58
CA LEU A 164 4.06 -12.31 -6.13
C LEU A 164 2.93 -12.78 -7.06
N ASN A 165 1.83 -12.05 -7.14
CA ASN A 165 0.66 -12.47 -7.92
C ASN A 165 0.42 -11.55 -9.14
N ASP A 166 0.11 -12.16 -10.28
CA ASP A 166 -0.07 -11.47 -11.57
C ASP A 166 -1.38 -10.66 -11.66
N LEU A 167 -2.33 -10.87 -10.73
CA LEU A 167 -3.52 -10.00 -10.59
C LEU A 167 -3.15 -8.59 -10.09
N SER A 168 -1.92 -8.36 -9.65
CA SER A 168 -1.44 -7.07 -9.18
C SER A 168 -1.06 -6.15 -10.33
N ARG A 169 -1.84 -5.10 -10.59
CA ARG A 169 -1.55 -4.07 -11.60
C ARG A 169 -0.19 -3.38 -11.38
N ASN A 170 0.23 -3.17 -10.13
CA ASN A 170 1.53 -2.57 -9.83
C ASN A 170 2.68 -3.52 -10.20
N ARG A 171 2.56 -4.81 -9.90
CA ARG A 171 3.51 -5.83 -10.33
C ARG A 171 3.57 -5.92 -11.86
N THR A 172 2.42 -5.95 -12.53
CA THR A 172 2.34 -5.98 -14.01
C THR A 172 3.04 -4.77 -14.63
N LEU A 173 2.84 -3.56 -14.10
CA LEU A 173 3.61 -2.39 -14.54
C LEU A 173 5.11 -2.59 -14.36
N GLY A 174 5.53 -3.14 -13.23
CA GLY A 174 6.93 -3.48 -12.97
C GLY A 174 7.51 -4.44 -14.03
N LEU A 175 6.76 -5.49 -14.38
CA LEU A 175 7.12 -6.42 -15.45
C LEU A 175 7.31 -5.71 -16.80
N LEU A 176 6.38 -4.82 -17.18
CA LEU A 176 6.48 -4.03 -18.42
C LEU A 176 7.72 -3.13 -18.43
N ILE A 177 8.01 -2.45 -17.32
CA ILE A 177 9.22 -1.63 -17.14
C ILE A 177 10.48 -2.48 -17.25
N GLY A 178 10.51 -3.61 -16.58
CA GLY A 178 11.68 -4.51 -16.57
C GLY A 178 12.00 -5.11 -17.94
N LYS A 179 10.97 -5.42 -18.72
CA LYS A 179 11.05 -5.91 -20.10
C LYS A 179 11.33 -4.81 -21.14
N GLY A 180 11.27 -3.52 -20.74
CA GLY A 180 11.48 -2.38 -21.65
C GLY A 180 10.27 -2.02 -22.52
N PHE A 181 9.09 -2.53 -22.20
CA PHE A 181 7.84 -2.23 -22.94
C PHE A 181 7.10 -0.98 -22.41
N PHE A 182 7.56 -0.41 -21.30
CA PHE A 182 6.94 0.78 -20.74
C PHE A 182 7.42 2.05 -21.44
N ASN A 183 6.48 2.90 -21.88
CA ASN A 183 6.77 4.19 -22.50
C ASN A 183 5.99 5.29 -21.80
N PHE A 184 6.68 6.35 -21.35
CA PHE A 184 6.08 7.52 -20.73
C PHE A 184 5.19 8.34 -21.65
N ASN A 185 5.37 8.23 -22.97
CA ASN A 185 4.62 9.01 -23.97
C ASN A 185 3.39 8.25 -24.50
N ASP A 186 3.16 7.04 -24.03
CA ASP A 186 2.02 6.25 -24.46
C ASP A 186 0.77 6.66 -23.66
N ASN A 187 -0.17 7.31 -24.36
CA ASN A 187 -1.44 7.73 -23.79
C ASN A 187 -2.35 6.55 -23.36
N SER A 188 -2.10 5.33 -23.83
CA SER A 188 -2.79 4.14 -23.36
C SER A 188 -2.46 3.81 -21.88
N ASN A 189 -1.33 4.31 -21.38
CA ASN A 189 -0.90 4.20 -19.98
C ASN A 189 -1.54 5.27 -19.05
N THR A 190 -2.67 5.86 -19.44
CA THR A 190 -3.33 6.97 -18.71
C THR A 190 -3.84 6.62 -17.33
N THR A 191 -3.92 5.36 -16.98
CA THR A 191 -4.22 4.96 -15.61
C THR A 191 -2.99 5.19 -14.72
N ILE A 192 -2.92 6.35 -14.07
CA ILE A 192 -1.90 6.61 -13.04
C ILE A 192 -2.08 5.56 -11.95
N LEU A 193 -1.20 4.56 -11.94
CA LEU A 193 -1.25 3.48 -10.97
C LEU A 193 -0.97 4.01 -9.56
N GLU A 194 -1.62 3.41 -8.60
CA GLU A 194 -1.51 3.77 -7.18
C GLU A 194 -0.05 3.80 -6.71
N GLY A 195 0.79 2.85 -7.16
CA GLY A 195 2.21 2.80 -6.82
C GLY A 195 3.00 4.01 -7.31
N VAL A 196 2.77 4.48 -8.54
CA VAL A 196 3.46 5.66 -9.10
C VAL A 196 3.05 6.93 -8.35
N ARG A 197 1.75 7.09 -8.09
CA ARG A 197 1.26 8.21 -7.28
C ARG A 197 1.84 8.18 -5.86
N ALA A 198 1.91 7.00 -5.26
CA ALA A 198 2.48 6.82 -3.93
C ALA A 198 3.96 7.19 -3.88
N ILE A 199 4.77 6.86 -4.91
CA ILE A 199 6.17 7.27 -5.02
C ILE A 199 6.29 8.80 -4.96
N THR A 200 5.47 9.52 -5.73
CA THR A 200 5.49 11.00 -5.76
C THR A 200 5.13 11.59 -4.39
N ILE A 201 4.08 11.09 -3.75
CA ILE A 201 3.65 11.55 -2.42
C ILE A 201 4.76 11.28 -1.40
N MET A 202 5.28 10.06 -1.35
CA MET A 202 6.35 9.69 -0.41
C MET A 202 7.63 10.48 -0.65
N ASN A 203 7.97 10.78 -1.91
CA ASN A 203 9.16 11.60 -2.19
C ASN A 203 9.06 13.02 -1.59
N ASN A 204 7.86 13.58 -1.53
CA ASN A 204 7.64 14.90 -0.93
C ASN A 204 7.63 14.87 0.61
N LEU A 205 7.27 13.74 1.20
CA LEU A 205 7.17 13.56 2.65
C LEU A 205 8.50 13.19 3.30
N LEU A 206 9.27 12.35 2.62
CA LEU A 206 10.48 11.78 3.22
C LEU A 206 11.65 12.78 3.13
N PRO A 207 12.34 13.07 4.24
CA PRO A 207 13.50 13.95 4.23
C PRO A 207 14.69 13.31 3.49
N LYS A 208 15.62 14.14 3.02
CA LYS A 208 16.77 13.69 2.22
C LYS A 208 17.65 12.69 2.98
N GLU A 209 17.80 12.89 4.28
CA GLU A 209 18.59 12.02 5.17
C GLU A 209 18.02 10.61 5.22
N LEU A 210 16.71 10.51 5.43
CA LEU A 210 16.02 9.20 5.47
C LEU A 210 16.09 8.48 4.12
N LYS A 211 15.96 9.21 3.02
CA LYS A 211 16.04 8.65 1.66
C LYS A 211 17.36 7.94 1.40
N ARG A 212 18.49 8.34 2.07
CA ARG A 212 19.77 7.66 1.94
C ARG A 212 19.69 6.17 2.33
N SER A 213 18.80 5.84 3.25
CA SER A 213 18.57 4.46 3.71
C SER A 213 17.53 3.70 2.87
N LEU A 214 17.03 4.30 1.78
CA LEU A 214 15.94 3.77 0.96
C LEU A 214 16.37 3.60 -0.52
N PRO A 215 17.36 2.76 -0.83
CA PRO A 215 17.91 2.65 -2.17
C PRO A 215 16.90 2.16 -3.21
N ILE A 216 15.98 1.24 -2.88
CA ILE A 216 14.92 0.78 -3.79
C ILE A 216 13.97 1.93 -4.09
N PHE A 217 13.48 2.60 -3.06
CA PHE A 217 12.60 3.76 -3.21
C PHE A 217 13.23 4.85 -4.07
N ASN A 218 14.49 5.21 -3.81
CA ASN A 218 15.23 6.20 -4.59
C ASN A 218 15.37 5.81 -6.05
N LYS A 219 15.60 4.53 -6.33
CA LYS A 219 15.72 4.00 -7.69
C LYS A 219 14.41 4.21 -8.46
N LEU A 220 13.29 3.83 -7.86
CA LEU A 220 11.94 4.03 -8.42
C LEU A 220 11.64 5.51 -8.62
N ASN A 221 11.88 6.34 -7.59
CA ASN A 221 11.65 7.77 -7.68
C ASN A 221 12.47 8.43 -8.80
N ASN A 222 13.76 8.08 -8.93
CA ASN A 222 14.62 8.58 -10.00
C ASN A 222 14.17 8.12 -11.40
N PHE A 223 13.64 6.92 -11.53
CA PHE A 223 13.11 6.43 -12.79
C PHE A 223 11.90 7.24 -13.24
N PHE A 224 10.91 7.42 -12.37
CA PHE A 224 9.68 8.13 -12.71
C PHE A 224 9.86 9.65 -12.81
N SER A 225 10.61 10.28 -11.90
CA SER A 225 10.82 11.74 -11.90
C SER A 225 11.66 12.22 -13.08
N LYS A 226 12.65 11.42 -13.50
CA LYS A 226 13.54 11.76 -14.64
C LYS A 226 13.08 11.13 -15.95
N LYS A 227 11.94 10.45 -15.98
CA LYS A 227 11.39 9.76 -17.17
C LYS A 227 12.45 8.91 -17.90
N LYS A 228 13.20 8.11 -17.13
CA LYS A 228 14.29 7.31 -17.71
C LYS A 228 13.77 6.25 -18.65
N GLN A 229 14.42 6.09 -19.80
CA GLN A 229 14.08 5.08 -20.83
C GLN A 229 14.28 3.64 -20.33
N LYS A 230 15.33 3.41 -19.52
CA LYS A 230 15.68 2.08 -19.00
C LYS A 230 15.76 2.06 -17.48
N PHE A 231 15.24 1.00 -16.90
CA PHE A 231 15.39 0.72 -15.47
C PHE A 231 16.59 -0.21 -15.27
N GLU A 232 17.70 0.36 -14.82
CA GLU A 232 18.93 -0.39 -14.54
C GLU A 232 18.97 -0.84 -13.10
N ILE A 233 19.52 -2.03 -12.83
CA ILE A 233 19.74 -2.57 -11.49
C ILE A 233 21.25 -2.63 -11.21
N ASP A 234 21.67 -1.94 -10.17
CA ASP A 234 23.02 -2.03 -9.63
C ASP A 234 22.93 -2.65 -8.22
N PHE A 235 23.28 -3.93 -8.12
CA PHE A 235 23.25 -4.68 -6.86
C PHE A 235 24.15 -4.06 -5.79
N LYS A 236 25.34 -3.58 -6.16
CA LYS A 236 26.30 -2.97 -5.22
C LYS A 236 25.69 -1.71 -4.61
N GLN A 237 25.02 -0.89 -5.41
CA GLN A 237 24.38 0.33 -4.93
C GLN A 237 23.17 0.04 -4.03
N LEU A 238 22.38 -1.00 -4.36
CA LEU A 238 21.16 -1.35 -3.63
C LEU A 238 21.44 -2.04 -2.29
N PHE A 239 22.62 -2.67 -2.12
CA PHE A 239 23.02 -3.40 -0.92
C PHE A 239 24.24 -2.81 -0.19
N LYS A 240 24.74 -1.63 -0.60
CA LYS A 240 25.70 -0.91 0.22
C LYS A 240 25.09 -0.60 1.60
N THR A 241 25.70 -1.13 2.63
CA THR A 241 25.48 -0.78 4.04
C THR A 241 26.07 0.58 4.34
#